data_8f8ff6c9a0bb6d3900e21afe47b3dbb5
#
_entry.id   8f8ff6c9a0bb6d3900e21afe47b3dbb5
#
_cell.length_a   1.000
_cell.length_b   1.000
_cell.length_c   1.000
_cell.angle_alpha   90.00
_cell.angle_beta   90.00
_cell.angle_gamma   90.00
#
_symmetry.space_group_name_H-M   'P 1'
#
loop_
_entity.id
_entity.type
_entity.pdbx_description
1 polymer ?
#
loop_
_entity_poly.entity_id
_entity_poly.type
_entity_poly.pdbx_seq_one_letter_code
_entity_poly.pdbx_strand_id
1 'polypeptide(L)'
;MKKSKIVALLFCVTFSLICYSQDKTKMQIWMKDGNMYQLPVETVDSITFKVNSEFRNWNDVLQFPSLYEIKRYNNTSDARSPYIAAWLDTDTEENFTQFSIDFKADYVPTATYCSPFNFHMDYSSLLEKYDSVNTDGHVSVYGGLQRQIDKSNSILSLWDVYCKKGNGERDTIRATLVKPIDEVGIRYSHEGNGVSYRPDYAWESRKWYRMLIQLGKSEVTGNTTIEQWIGDLSKKEWNQLCVFDLGASNLKFKGKTAVFLENFNEKSSGEIRTLEFKNIRIYSRQKQRWINVYSGLFYNDDSEVIKKSGSYQYGADDDTFWMITTGVPGCAAHQEHMPLNVYYSEDGDPLDLNSNQ
;
A
#
# COMPACT_ATOMS: atom_id res chain seq x y z
N MET A 1 -40.68 13.06 6.85
CA MET A 1 -39.32 13.70 6.79
C MET A 1 -38.48 13.57 8.06
N LYS A 2 -38.73 12.67 8.99
CA LYS A 2 -37.92 12.44 10.19
C LYS A 2 -37.12 11.11 10.15
N LYS A 3 -37.20 10.36 9.05
CA LYS A 3 -36.61 9.02 8.92
C LYS A 3 -35.06 9.05 8.72
N SER A 4 -34.47 10.16 8.21
CA SER A 4 -33.04 10.22 7.89
C SER A 4 -32.12 10.43 9.09
N LYS A 5 -32.62 10.91 10.21
CA LYS A 5 -31.79 11.15 11.42
C LYS A 5 -31.52 9.89 12.25
N ILE A 6 -32.37 8.87 12.12
CA ILE A 6 -32.23 7.62 12.88
C ILE A 6 -31.15 6.74 12.23
N VAL A 7 -30.98 6.84 10.94
CA VAL A 7 -29.99 6.07 10.16
C VAL A 7 -28.57 6.47 10.50
N ALA A 8 -28.30 7.76 10.72
CA ALA A 8 -26.97 8.25 11.06
C ALA A 8 -26.51 7.83 12.49
N LEU A 9 -27.44 7.51 13.38
CA LEU A 9 -27.14 7.14 14.77
C LEU A 9 -26.76 5.65 14.92
N LEU A 10 -27.17 4.80 13.99
CA LEU A 10 -26.92 3.36 14.03
C LEU A 10 -25.47 2.98 13.75
N PHE A 11 -24.69 3.85 13.14
CA PHE A 11 -23.31 3.58 12.72
C PHE A 11 -22.24 3.74 13.77
N CYS A 12 -22.57 4.31 14.92
CA CYS A 12 -21.64 4.34 16.06
C CYS A 12 -21.64 3.05 16.88
N VAL A 13 -22.38 2.01 16.44
CA VAL A 13 -22.56 0.77 17.20
C VAL A 13 -21.79 -0.36 16.55
N THR A 14 -20.64 -0.70 17.11
CA THR A 14 -19.98 -1.97 16.80
C THR A 14 -20.81 -3.13 17.30
N PHE A 15 -21.22 -3.94 16.40
CA PHE A 15 -21.96 -5.18 16.43
C PHE A 15 -22.19 -5.89 17.75
N SER A 16 -23.42 -5.89 18.18
CA SER A 16 -24.14 -7.04 18.72
C SER A 16 -25.63 -6.79 18.48
N LEU A 17 -26.08 -6.93 17.24
CA LEU A 17 -27.51 -7.01 16.96
C LEU A 17 -27.95 -8.47 17.17
N ILE A 18 -28.22 -8.82 18.42
CA ILE A 18 -29.09 -9.96 18.69
C ILE A 18 -30.52 -9.40 18.66
N CYS A 19 -31.16 -9.51 17.51
CA CYS A 19 -32.61 -9.24 17.40
C CYS A 19 -33.37 -10.37 18.08
N TYR A 20 -33.62 -10.27 19.36
CA TYR A 20 -34.67 -11.04 20.01
C TYR A 20 -35.97 -10.23 19.94
N SER A 21 -36.78 -10.46 18.92
CA SER A 21 -38.16 -9.98 18.91
C SER A 21 -39.10 -11.11 19.32
N GLN A 22 -39.58 -11.04 20.53
CA GLN A 22 -40.78 -11.82 20.92
C GLN A 22 -42.06 -11.26 20.29
N ASP A 23 -42.05 -10.02 19.86
CA ASP A 23 -43.13 -9.34 19.13
C ASP A 23 -42.62 -9.04 17.71
N LYS A 24 -43.13 -9.79 16.74
CA LYS A 24 -42.77 -9.65 15.33
C LYS A 24 -43.20 -8.32 14.70
N THR A 25 -43.90 -7.48 15.41
CA THR A 25 -44.41 -6.18 14.96
C THR A 25 -43.48 -5.02 15.30
N LYS A 26 -42.43 -5.25 16.12
CA LYS A 26 -41.52 -4.20 16.56
C LYS A 26 -40.07 -4.60 16.38
N MET A 27 -39.30 -3.68 15.80
CA MET A 27 -37.81 -3.74 15.76
C MET A 27 -37.27 -2.99 16.96
N GLN A 28 -36.37 -3.62 17.71
CA GLN A 28 -35.66 -3.02 18.82
C GLN A 28 -34.20 -2.75 18.43
N ILE A 29 -33.74 -1.53 18.63
CA ILE A 29 -32.39 -1.08 18.36
C ILE A 29 -31.75 -0.67 19.69
N TRP A 30 -30.77 -1.45 20.14
CA TRP A 30 -30.02 -1.17 21.34
C TRP A 30 -28.75 -0.38 21.01
N MET A 31 -28.57 0.73 21.69
CA MET A 31 -27.40 1.60 21.55
C MET A 31 -26.34 1.26 22.59
N LYS A 32 -25.08 1.56 22.31
CA LYS A 32 -23.97 1.33 23.24
C LYS A 32 -24.08 2.12 24.56
N ASP A 33 -24.76 3.23 24.54
CA ASP A 33 -25.05 4.06 25.73
C ASP A 33 -26.16 3.48 26.63
N GLY A 34 -26.69 2.28 26.28
CA GLY A 34 -27.77 1.62 26.99
C GLY A 34 -29.17 2.04 26.57
N ASN A 35 -29.31 3.03 25.70
CA ASN A 35 -30.63 3.44 25.20
C ASN A 35 -31.18 2.41 24.19
N MET A 36 -32.52 2.26 24.20
CA MET A 36 -33.22 1.35 23.29
C MET A 36 -34.29 2.12 22.52
N TYR A 37 -34.32 1.92 21.19
CA TYR A 37 -35.36 2.45 20.32
C TYR A 37 -36.24 1.32 19.83
N GLN A 38 -37.56 1.55 19.83
CA GLN A 38 -38.52 0.62 19.25
C GLN A 38 -39.17 1.27 18.03
N LEU A 39 -39.19 0.56 16.91
CA LEU A 39 -39.82 0.98 15.67
C LEU A 39 -40.83 -0.08 15.25
N PRO A 40 -42.08 0.29 14.90
CA PRO A 40 -43.01 -0.65 14.26
C PRO A 40 -42.41 -1.14 12.93
N VAL A 41 -42.35 -2.45 12.72
CA VAL A 41 -41.75 -3.02 11.51
C VAL A 41 -42.43 -2.54 10.24
N GLU A 42 -43.77 -2.36 10.32
CA GLU A 42 -44.61 -1.84 9.23
C GLU A 42 -44.25 -0.41 8.77
N THR A 43 -43.55 0.35 9.62
CA THR A 43 -43.12 1.72 9.30
C THR A 43 -41.69 1.81 8.77
N VAL A 44 -41.01 0.67 8.62
CA VAL A 44 -39.61 0.58 8.16
C VAL A 44 -39.60 0.02 6.75
N ASP A 45 -39.47 0.88 5.77
CA ASP A 45 -39.34 0.45 4.37
C ASP A 45 -37.97 -0.16 4.05
N SER A 46 -36.94 0.46 4.60
CA SER A 46 -35.54 0.01 4.42
C SER A 46 -34.66 0.54 5.53
N ILE A 47 -33.60 -0.19 5.86
CA ILE A 47 -32.54 0.27 6.72
C ILE A 47 -31.31 0.41 5.82
N THR A 48 -30.91 1.63 5.55
CA THR A 48 -29.72 1.93 4.78
C THR A 48 -28.61 2.37 5.74
N PHE A 49 -27.52 1.67 5.72
CA PHE A 49 -26.34 2.02 6.48
C PHE A 49 -25.44 2.86 5.57
N LYS A 50 -25.19 4.12 5.96
CA LYS A 50 -24.17 4.94 5.33
C LYS A 50 -22.87 4.73 6.11
N VAL A 51 -21.92 4.04 5.54
CA VAL A 51 -20.56 3.97 6.10
C VAL A 51 -20.04 5.39 6.12
N ASN A 52 -19.54 5.83 7.27
CA ASN A 52 -18.81 7.07 7.32
C ASN A 52 -17.55 6.85 6.46
N SER A 53 -17.39 7.60 5.38
CA SER A 53 -16.36 7.39 4.36
C SER A 53 -14.92 7.50 4.88
N GLU A 54 -14.74 7.93 6.13
CA GLU A 54 -13.41 8.01 6.75
C GLU A 54 -12.81 6.64 7.12
N PHE A 55 -13.65 5.63 7.39
CA PHE A 55 -13.17 4.30 7.81
C PHE A 55 -13.95 3.20 7.11
N ARG A 56 -13.22 2.35 6.39
CA ARG A 56 -13.78 1.13 5.84
C ARG A 56 -14.15 0.16 6.95
N ASN A 57 -15.34 -0.41 6.89
CA ASN A 57 -15.70 -1.50 7.76
C ASN A 57 -15.13 -2.83 7.23
N TRP A 58 -13.93 -3.15 7.64
CA TRP A 58 -13.23 -4.36 7.20
C TRP A 58 -13.96 -5.66 7.57
N ASN A 59 -14.85 -5.65 8.57
CA ASN A 59 -15.66 -6.81 8.90
C ASN A 59 -16.68 -7.15 7.80
N ASP A 60 -17.24 -6.15 7.13
CA ASP A 60 -18.15 -6.36 6.00
C ASP A 60 -17.39 -6.95 4.80
N VAL A 61 -16.14 -6.57 4.60
CA VAL A 61 -15.27 -7.11 3.57
C VAL A 61 -14.94 -8.59 3.84
N LEU A 62 -14.65 -8.92 5.10
CA LEU A 62 -14.17 -10.25 5.47
C LEU A 62 -15.27 -11.30 5.55
N GLN A 63 -16.53 -10.93 5.64
CA GLN A 63 -17.70 -11.83 5.84
C GLN A 63 -17.49 -12.83 6.99
N PHE A 64 -16.69 -12.49 8.00
CA PHE A 64 -16.41 -13.37 9.12
C PHE A 64 -17.48 -13.34 10.19
N PRO A 65 -17.82 -14.51 10.76
CA PRO A 65 -18.79 -14.60 11.84
C PRO A 65 -18.35 -13.91 13.13
N SER A 66 -17.04 -13.81 13.43
CA SER A 66 -16.54 -13.05 14.58
C SER A 66 -15.01 -12.89 14.59
N LEU A 67 -14.52 -11.78 15.17
CA LEU A 67 -13.11 -11.60 15.56
C LEU A 67 -12.60 -12.70 16.52
N TYR A 68 -13.49 -13.43 17.17
CA TYR A 68 -13.17 -14.51 18.09
C TYR A 68 -12.63 -15.74 17.32
N GLU A 69 -13.17 -16.03 16.15
CA GLU A 69 -12.70 -17.14 15.32
C GLU A 69 -11.32 -16.85 14.72
N ILE A 70 -11.06 -15.61 14.35
CA ILE A 70 -9.73 -15.17 13.87
C ILE A 70 -8.65 -15.49 14.92
N LYS A 71 -8.88 -15.19 16.19
CA LYS A 71 -7.95 -15.51 17.28
C LYS A 71 -7.72 -16.99 17.48
N ARG A 72 -8.66 -17.86 17.11
CA ARG A 72 -8.55 -19.31 17.27
C ARG A 72 -7.59 -19.95 16.25
N TYR A 73 -7.43 -19.36 15.08
CA TYR A 73 -6.51 -19.85 14.03
C TYR A 73 -5.06 -19.35 14.21
N ASN A 74 -4.80 -18.43 15.10
CA ASN A 74 -3.47 -17.87 15.37
C ASN A 74 -2.43 -18.89 15.85
N ASN A 75 -2.79 -20.15 16.07
CA ASN A 75 -1.91 -21.19 16.58
C ASN A 75 -1.58 -22.30 15.56
N THR A 76 -1.95 -22.17 14.29
CA THR A 76 -1.59 -23.17 13.29
C THR A 76 -0.37 -22.71 12.50
N SER A 77 0.69 -23.52 12.58
CA SER A 77 2.00 -23.30 11.95
C SER A 77 1.98 -23.25 10.42
N ASP A 78 0.86 -23.53 9.79
CA ASP A 78 0.75 -23.67 8.33
C ASP A 78 0.12 -22.46 7.62
N ALA A 79 -0.33 -21.46 8.36
CA ALA A 79 -0.84 -20.24 7.77
C ALA A 79 0.32 -19.27 7.48
N ARG A 80 0.98 -19.45 6.34
CA ARG A 80 1.86 -18.42 5.81
C ARG A 80 1.05 -17.18 5.57
N SER A 81 1.59 -16.06 5.99
CA SER A 81 0.96 -14.78 5.74
C SER A 81 1.09 -14.43 4.28
N PRO A 82 -0.01 -14.17 3.62
CA PRO A 82 0.04 -13.89 2.21
C PRO A 82 0.69 -12.52 1.97
N TYR A 83 1.52 -12.51 0.97
CA TYR A 83 1.87 -11.33 0.22
C TYR A 83 0.74 -11.08 -0.77
N ILE A 84 0.23 -9.86 -0.82
CA ILE A 84 -0.73 -9.43 -1.82
C ILE A 84 -0.25 -8.15 -2.49
N ALA A 85 -0.39 -8.08 -3.80
CA ALA A 85 0.08 -6.94 -4.56
C ALA A 85 -0.90 -6.53 -5.66
N ALA A 86 -0.74 -5.29 -6.12
CA ALA A 86 -1.39 -4.75 -7.29
C ALA A 86 -0.34 -4.16 -8.23
N TRP A 87 -0.29 -4.64 -9.47
CA TRP A 87 0.46 -4.00 -10.55
C TRP A 87 -0.36 -2.85 -11.11
N LEU A 88 0.07 -1.64 -10.83
CA LEU A 88 -0.54 -0.42 -11.34
C LEU A 88 -0.15 -0.21 -12.80
N ASP A 89 -1.09 0.25 -13.60
CA ASP A 89 -0.88 0.52 -15.02
C ASP A 89 -0.20 1.87 -15.23
N THR A 90 1.06 1.93 -14.80
CA THR A 90 1.97 3.07 -15.01
C THR A 90 2.76 2.94 -16.30
N ASP A 91 2.51 1.87 -17.09
CA ASP A 91 3.17 1.61 -18.35
C ASP A 91 2.58 2.52 -19.44
N THR A 92 3.07 3.74 -19.47
CA THR A 92 2.77 4.71 -20.52
C THR A 92 3.78 4.59 -21.66
N GLU A 93 3.50 5.21 -22.77
CA GLU A 93 4.41 5.22 -23.95
C GLU A 93 5.81 5.79 -23.61
N GLU A 94 5.94 6.45 -22.47
CA GLU A 94 7.18 7.04 -22.00
C GLU A 94 7.49 6.66 -20.54
N ASN A 95 8.80 6.59 -20.25
CA ASN A 95 9.28 6.42 -18.90
C ASN A 95 9.04 7.69 -18.07
N PHE A 96 8.77 7.55 -16.79
CA PHE A 96 8.47 8.65 -15.89
C PHE A 96 9.60 8.89 -14.86
N THR A 97 9.54 10.02 -14.18
CA THR A 97 10.59 10.42 -13.22
C THR A 97 10.06 10.74 -11.83
N GLN A 98 8.75 10.87 -11.67
CA GLN A 98 8.13 11.08 -10.37
C GLN A 98 6.88 10.22 -10.25
N PHE A 99 6.63 9.76 -9.04
CA PHE A 99 5.47 8.95 -8.68
C PHE A 99 4.90 9.44 -7.36
N SER A 100 3.59 9.59 -7.30
CA SER A 100 2.87 9.97 -6.09
C SER A 100 1.70 9.03 -5.86
N ILE A 101 1.45 8.67 -4.59
CA ILE A 101 0.35 7.81 -4.17
C ILE A 101 -0.07 8.13 -2.75
N ASP A 102 -1.37 8.20 -2.50
CA ASP A 102 -1.93 8.26 -1.16
C ASP A 102 -2.21 6.85 -0.66
N PHE A 103 -1.86 6.57 0.58
CA PHE A 103 -2.09 5.26 1.18
C PHE A 103 -2.42 5.37 2.68
N LYS A 104 -3.16 4.38 3.17
CA LYS A 104 -3.59 4.26 4.56
C LYS A 104 -3.64 2.79 4.95
N ALA A 105 -3.24 2.47 6.16
CA ALA A 105 -3.39 1.13 6.73
C ALA A 105 -4.13 1.21 8.07
N ASP A 106 -5.23 0.49 8.21
CA ASP A 106 -6.04 0.50 9.44
C ASP A 106 -5.56 -0.53 10.46
N TYR A 107 -5.22 -1.73 10.00
CA TYR A 107 -4.68 -2.80 10.81
C TYR A 107 -3.23 -3.06 10.44
N VAL A 108 -2.34 -2.82 11.41
CA VAL A 108 -0.89 -2.85 11.20
C VAL A 108 -0.22 -3.58 12.37
N PRO A 109 -0.42 -4.89 12.49
CA PRO A 109 0.28 -5.68 13.51
C PRO A 109 1.79 -5.72 13.24
N THR A 110 2.53 -6.31 14.17
CA THR A 110 3.95 -6.58 14.01
C THR A 110 4.25 -7.31 12.70
N ALA A 111 5.38 -7.02 12.10
CA ALA A 111 5.84 -7.59 10.83
C ALA A 111 4.96 -7.22 9.62
N THR A 112 4.31 -6.08 9.65
CA THR A 112 3.61 -5.53 8.49
C THR A 112 4.52 -4.66 7.66
N TYR A 113 4.50 -4.87 6.34
CA TYR A 113 5.12 -4.01 5.35
C TYR A 113 4.05 -3.50 4.38
N CYS A 114 3.87 -2.21 4.37
CA CYS A 114 3.07 -1.47 3.40
C CYS A 114 4.02 -0.82 2.40
N SER A 115 4.11 -1.37 1.20
CA SER A 115 4.96 -0.85 0.13
C SER A 115 4.10 -0.19 -0.93
N PRO A 116 4.01 1.14 -0.96
CA PRO A 116 3.21 1.86 -1.95
C PRO A 116 3.87 1.94 -3.32
N PHE A 117 5.10 1.46 -3.47
CA PHE A 117 5.79 1.46 -4.76
C PHE A 117 6.84 0.35 -4.87
N ASN A 118 7.03 -0.11 -6.10
CA ASN A 118 8.01 -1.10 -6.48
C ASN A 118 8.28 -0.95 -7.98
N PHE A 119 9.42 -0.36 -8.33
CA PHE A 119 9.72 0.09 -9.70
C PHE A 119 10.76 -0.76 -10.41
N HIS A 120 10.61 -0.86 -11.72
CA HIS A 120 11.72 -1.13 -12.63
C HIS A 120 12.40 0.19 -13.03
N MET A 121 13.69 0.13 -13.26
CA MET A 121 14.47 1.24 -13.79
C MET A 121 14.85 0.97 -15.26
N ASP A 122 14.87 2.04 -16.05
CA ASP A 122 15.45 2.02 -17.38
C ASP A 122 16.94 2.34 -17.29
N TYR A 123 17.74 1.34 -17.58
CA TYR A 123 19.21 1.42 -17.60
C TYR A 123 19.77 1.57 -19.01
N SER A 124 18.95 1.96 -19.99
CA SER A 124 19.39 2.08 -21.40
C SER A 124 20.58 3.03 -21.58
N SER A 125 20.68 4.07 -20.75
CA SER A 125 21.83 4.98 -20.76
C SER A 125 23.18 4.30 -20.46
N LEU A 126 23.16 3.18 -19.75
CA LEU A 126 24.37 2.41 -19.44
C LEU A 126 24.83 1.55 -20.61
N LEU A 127 23.94 1.23 -21.56
CA LEU A 127 24.28 0.44 -22.75
C LEU A 127 25.16 1.20 -23.73
N GLU A 128 25.34 2.51 -23.58
CA GLU A 128 26.35 3.29 -24.31
C GLU A 128 27.78 2.89 -23.90
N LYS A 129 27.94 2.41 -22.66
CA LYS A 129 29.26 2.05 -22.08
C LYS A 129 29.45 0.56 -21.90
N TYR A 130 28.37 -0.20 -21.75
CA TYR A 130 28.38 -1.63 -21.43
C TYR A 130 27.55 -2.43 -22.44
N ASP A 131 27.99 -3.65 -22.77
CA ASP A 131 27.26 -4.54 -23.69
C ASP A 131 26.05 -5.20 -23.02
N SER A 132 26.07 -5.35 -21.71
CA SER A 132 24.92 -5.84 -20.97
C SER A 132 24.80 -5.19 -19.60
N VAL A 133 23.55 -5.01 -19.18
CA VAL A 133 23.17 -4.42 -17.88
C VAL A 133 22.05 -5.27 -17.29
N ASN A 134 22.25 -5.77 -16.08
CA ASN A 134 21.29 -6.59 -15.34
C ASN A 134 21.19 -6.16 -13.90
N THR A 135 20.07 -6.46 -13.24
CA THR A 135 19.89 -6.32 -11.80
C THR A 135 19.71 -7.69 -11.16
N ASP A 136 19.98 -7.79 -9.86
CA ASP A 136 19.89 -9.05 -9.11
C ASP A 136 18.42 -9.45 -8.84
N GLY A 137 17.48 -8.54 -9.02
CA GLY A 137 16.08 -8.76 -8.73
C GLY A 137 15.16 -8.48 -9.93
N HIS A 138 13.90 -8.87 -9.76
CA HIS A 138 12.84 -8.57 -10.73
C HIS A 138 12.46 -7.09 -10.77
N VAL A 139 12.86 -6.33 -9.76
CA VAL A 139 12.62 -4.90 -9.61
C VAL A 139 13.91 -4.19 -9.24
N SER A 140 13.97 -2.89 -9.47
CA SER A 140 15.18 -2.10 -9.23
C SER A 140 15.13 -1.34 -7.91
N VAL A 141 13.94 -0.92 -7.50
CA VAL A 141 13.73 -0.11 -6.29
C VAL A 141 12.35 -0.36 -5.70
N TYR A 142 12.29 -0.51 -4.40
CA TYR A 142 11.03 -0.58 -3.66
C TYR A 142 11.16 0.07 -2.28
N GLY A 143 10.04 0.45 -1.69
CA GLY A 143 10.05 1.09 -0.38
C GLY A 143 8.66 1.34 0.19
N GLY A 144 8.62 1.86 1.40
CA GLY A 144 7.39 2.15 2.10
C GLY A 144 7.55 2.24 3.60
N LEU A 145 6.55 1.75 4.32
CA LEU A 145 6.51 1.78 5.78
C LEU A 145 6.41 0.37 6.37
N GLN A 146 7.15 0.13 7.43
CA GLN A 146 7.15 -1.14 8.14
C GLN A 146 6.78 -0.97 9.62
N ARG A 147 6.10 -1.98 10.16
CA ARG A 147 5.88 -2.15 11.61
C ARG A 147 6.72 -3.32 12.09
N GLN A 148 7.71 -3.04 12.94
CA GLN A 148 8.52 -4.02 13.64
C GLN A 148 7.89 -4.37 15.01
N ILE A 149 8.54 -5.24 15.79
CA ILE A 149 8.04 -5.64 17.12
C ILE A 149 7.94 -4.44 18.07
N ASP A 150 8.96 -3.62 18.10
CA ASP A 150 9.15 -2.54 19.08
C ASP A 150 9.19 -1.14 18.45
N LYS A 151 9.20 -1.05 17.14
CA LYS A 151 9.30 0.22 16.42
C LYS A 151 8.62 0.19 15.06
N SER A 152 8.53 1.34 14.45
CA SER A 152 8.20 1.50 13.05
C SER A 152 9.30 2.25 12.30
N ASN A 153 9.42 1.97 11.02
CA ASN A 153 10.44 2.56 10.17
C ASN A 153 9.90 2.81 8.77
N SER A 154 10.53 3.72 8.06
CA SER A 154 10.48 3.75 6.59
C SER A 154 11.54 2.84 6.00
N ILE A 155 11.40 2.52 4.72
CA ILE A 155 12.39 1.76 3.97
C ILE A 155 12.46 2.26 2.53
N LEU A 156 13.68 2.35 2.01
CA LEU A 156 13.99 2.42 0.59
C LEU A 156 15.08 1.39 0.29
N SER A 157 14.81 0.47 -0.63
CA SER A 157 15.75 -0.58 -1.07
C SER A 157 16.06 -0.40 -2.54
N LEU A 158 17.33 -0.52 -2.88
CA LEU A 158 17.89 -0.32 -4.21
C LEU A 158 18.80 -1.50 -4.55
N TRP A 159 18.56 -2.15 -5.69
CA TRP A 159 19.36 -3.29 -6.15
C TRP A 159 20.61 -2.83 -6.88
N ASP A 160 21.71 -3.60 -6.75
CA ASP A 160 22.92 -3.39 -7.51
C ASP A 160 22.67 -3.64 -9.00
N VAL A 161 23.36 -2.87 -9.82
CA VAL A 161 23.33 -3.01 -11.28
C VAL A 161 24.64 -3.64 -11.74
N TYR A 162 24.56 -4.80 -12.38
CA TYR A 162 25.68 -5.52 -12.92
C TYR A 162 25.89 -5.21 -14.41
N CYS A 163 27.04 -4.69 -14.73
CA CYS A 163 27.41 -4.27 -16.07
C CYS A 163 28.55 -5.15 -16.59
N LYS A 164 28.54 -5.44 -17.90
CA LYS A 164 29.59 -6.19 -18.57
C LYS A 164 30.05 -5.45 -19.82
N LYS A 165 31.36 -5.28 -20.00
CA LYS A 165 32.00 -4.74 -21.21
C LYS A 165 32.33 -5.84 -22.21
N GLY A 166 32.53 -5.50 -23.48
CA GLY A 166 32.84 -6.42 -24.58
C GLY A 166 34.14 -7.23 -24.37
N ASN A 167 35.07 -6.70 -23.60
CA ASN A 167 36.29 -7.40 -23.21
C ASN A 167 36.08 -8.43 -22.07
N GLY A 168 34.85 -8.59 -21.59
CA GLY A 168 34.48 -9.48 -20.50
C GLY A 168 34.64 -8.88 -19.08
N GLU A 169 35.15 -7.67 -18.98
CA GLU A 169 35.27 -6.93 -17.70
C GLU A 169 33.87 -6.69 -17.13
N ARG A 170 33.74 -6.89 -15.80
CA ARG A 170 32.51 -6.69 -15.04
C ARG A 170 32.65 -5.47 -14.14
N ASP A 171 31.55 -4.75 -14.02
CA ASP A 171 31.42 -3.59 -13.13
C ASP A 171 30.10 -3.70 -12.35
N THR A 172 30.09 -3.16 -11.14
CA THR A 172 28.89 -3.14 -10.30
C THR A 172 28.61 -1.70 -9.90
N ILE A 173 27.43 -1.22 -10.27
CA ILE A 173 26.95 0.11 -9.87
C ILE A 173 26.03 -0.07 -8.67
N ARG A 174 26.40 0.56 -7.58
CA ARG A 174 25.63 0.57 -6.31
C ARG A 174 25.24 1.99 -5.96
N ALA A 175 24.00 2.14 -5.49
CA ALA A 175 23.53 3.42 -4.99
C ALA A 175 24.24 3.79 -3.68
N THR A 176 24.43 5.08 -3.49
CA THR A 176 25.10 5.64 -2.29
C THR A 176 24.15 6.61 -1.60
N LEU A 177 24.01 6.48 -0.27
CA LEU A 177 23.19 7.40 0.52
C LEU A 177 23.84 8.79 0.54
N VAL A 178 23.05 9.81 0.20
CA VAL A 178 23.45 11.23 0.17
C VAL A 178 22.85 12.00 1.35
N LYS A 179 21.62 11.64 1.72
CA LYS A 179 20.88 12.23 2.85
C LYS A 179 20.01 11.16 3.51
N PRO A 180 19.93 11.18 4.86
CA PRO A 180 20.72 11.98 5.78
C PRO A 180 22.21 11.58 5.76
N ILE A 181 23.06 12.42 6.33
CA ILE A 181 24.53 12.18 6.35
C ILE A 181 24.91 11.11 7.38
N ASP A 182 24.09 10.87 8.38
CA ASP A 182 24.32 9.97 9.52
C ASP A 182 24.05 8.52 9.12
N GLU A 183 24.23 7.93 8.20
CA GLU A 183 24.08 6.54 7.72
C GLU A 183 23.42 5.53 8.72
N VAL A 184 22.79 6.04 9.79
CA VAL A 184 22.07 5.21 10.77
C VAL A 184 20.87 4.56 10.09
N GLY A 185 20.83 3.24 10.09
CA GLY A 185 19.77 2.47 9.42
C GLY A 185 20.13 2.00 8.01
N ILE A 186 21.32 2.35 7.49
CA ILE A 186 21.78 1.79 6.20
C ILE A 186 22.16 0.31 6.35
N ARG A 187 21.84 -0.48 5.35
CA ARG A 187 22.17 -1.91 5.27
C ARG A 187 22.58 -2.26 3.85
N TYR A 188 23.59 -3.12 3.75
CA TYR A 188 24.09 -3.66 2.49
C TYR A 188 23.77 -5.16 2.42
N SER A 189 23.40 -5.65 1.25
CA SER A 189 23.14 -7.08 0.98
C SER A 189 22.03 -7.70 1.84
N HIS A 190 20.86 -7.05 1.96
CA HIS A 190 19.78 -7.52 2.84
C HIS A 190 18.91 -8.62 2.22
N GLU A 191 18.45 -8.45 0.98
CA GLU A 191 17.57 -9.39 0.25
C GLU A 191 18.20 -9.83 -1.08
N GLY A 192 19.50 -9.65 -1.22
CA GLY A 192 20.31 -9.80 -2.40
C GLY A 192 21.42 -8.77 -2.38
N ASN A 193 21.99 -8.45 -3.51
CA ASN A 193 23.03 -7.44 -3.60
C ASN A 193 22.42 -6.06 -3.86
N GLY A 194 22.67 -5.14 -2.93
CA GLY A 194 22.12 -3.79 -3.01
C GLY A 194 22.30 -3.01 -1.74
N VAL A 195 21.58 -1.93 -1.60
CA VAL A 195 21.55 -1.08 -0.41
C VAL A 195 20.14 -0.81 0.01
N SER A 196 19.86 -0.85 1.30
CA SER A 196 18.59 -0.37 1.86
C SER A 196 18.85 0.61 3.00
N TYR A 197 18.02 1.64 3.10
CA TYR A 197 17.98 2.59 4.20
C TYR A 197 16.68 2.43 4.97
N ARG A 198 16.78 2.22 6.30
CA ARG A 198 15.67 1.88 7.19
C ARG A 198 15.68 2.73 8.45
N PRO A 199 15.50 4.04 8.33
CA PRO A 199 15.45 4.92 9.50
C PRO A 199 14.18 4.65 10.31
N ASP A 200 14.26 4.88 11.61
CA ASP A 200 13.08 4.92 12.45
C ASP A 200 12.15 6.03 11.96
N TYR A 201 10.89 5.71 11.79
CA TYR A 201 9.84 6.64 11.39
C TYR A 201 8.54 6.31 12.11
N ALA A 202 8.11 7.21 12.98
CA ALA A 202 6.88 7.05 13.75
C ALA A 202 5.67 7.38 12.85
N TRP A 203 5.03 6.34 12.31
CA TRP A 203 3.80 6.47 11.56
C TRP A 203 2.62 5.80 12.30
N GLU A 204 1.44 6.25 12.01
CA GLU A 204 0.23 5.85 12.69
C GLU A 204 -0.72 5.12 11.74
N SER A 205 -1.38 4.08 12.25
CA SER A 205 -2.50 3.45 11.56
C SER A 205 -3.68 4.42 11.46
N ARG A 206 -4.55 4.18 10.47
CA ARG A 206 -5.76 4.98 10.20
C ARG A 206 -5.51 6.41 9.76
N LYS A 207 -4.28 6.73 9.35
CA LYS A 207 -3.93 8.01 8.76
C LYS A 207 -3.57 7.86 7.30
N TRP A 208 -4.01 8.81 6.51
CA TRP A 208 -3.60 8.94 5.12
C TRP A 208 -2.23 9.61 5.05
N TYR A 209 -1.34 8.98 4.33
CA TYR A 209 -0.02 9.49 3.96
C TYR A 209 0.09 9.57 2.46
N ARG A 210 0.87 10.53 1.97
CA ARG A 210 1.27 10.61 0.56
C ARG A 210 2.73 10.23 0.43
N MET A 211 3.05 9.21 -0.36
CA MET A 211 4.42 8.91 -0.75
C MET A 211 4.72 9.62 -2.06
N LEU A 212 5.86 10.30 -2.10
CA LEU A 212 6.42 10.87 -3.32
C LEU A 212 7.81 10.30 -3.53
N ILE A 213 8.02 9.72 -4.69
CA ILE A 213 9.32 9.25 -5.17
C ILE A 213 9.68 10.06 -6.40
N GLN A 214 10.86 10.66 -6.38
CA GLN A 214 11.30 11.46 -7.52
C GLN A 214 12.75 11.21 -7.88
N LEU A 215 13.04 11.24 -9.17
CA LEU A 215 14.39 11.23 -9.70
C LEU A 215 14.85 12.66 -9.94
N GLY A 216 16.04 12.96 -9.47
CA GLY A 216 16.74 14.21 -9.66
C GLY A 216 18.10 14.02 -10.32
N LYS A 217 18.95 15.03 -10.23
CA LYS A 217 20.33 15.00 -10.70
C LYS A 217 21.23 15.54 -9.62
N SER A 218 22.29 14.80 -9.30
CA SER A 218 23.33 15.25 -8.39
C SER A 218 24.16 16.36 -9.03
N GLU A 219 24.28 17.49 -8.35
CA GLU A 219 25.16 18.58 -8.78
C GLU A 219 26.64 18.22 -8.64
N VAL A 220 26.97 17.27 -7.77
CA VAL A 220 28.35 16.87 -7.50
C VAL A 220 28.84 15.81 -8.50
N THR A 221 28.05 14.76 -8.73
CA THR A 221 28.46 13.62 -9.55
C THR A 221 27.88 13.68 -10.96
N GLY A 222 26.81 14.42 -11.18
CA GLY A 222 26.02 14.40 -12.42
C GLY A 222 25.14 13.17 -12.58
N ASN A 223 25.17 12.23 -11.65
CA ASN A 223 24.35 11.03 -11.64
C ASN A 223 22.88 11.35 -11.35
N THR A 224 22.02 10.39 -11.66
CA THR A 224 20.63 10.42 -11.22
C THR A 224 20.57 10.20 -9.70
N THR A 225 19.79 11.01 -9.01
CA THR A 225 19.41 10.80 -7.61
C THR A 225 18.00 10.25 -7.53
N ILE A 226 17.71 9.50 -6.45
CA ILE A 226 16.35 9.15 -6.06
C ILE A 226 16.06 9.72 -4.68
N GLU A 227 14.90 10.34 -4.55
CA GLU A 227 14.44 10.94 -3.31
C GLU A 227 13.13 10.27 -2.88
N GLN A 228 13.06 9.93 -1.60
CA GLN A 228 11.84 9.45 -0.97
C GLN A 228 11.31 10.49 0.00
N TRP A 229 10.06 10.88 -0.19
CA TRP A 229 9.34 11.82 0.65
C TRP A 229 8.05 11.21 1.15
N ILE A 230 7.65 11.59 2.36
CA ILE A 230 6.35 11.24 2.92
C ILE A 230 5.62 12.49 3.41
N GLY A 231 4.39 12.66 2.97
CA GLY A 231 3.47 13.71 3.41
C GLY A 231 2.47 13.15 4.42
N ASP A 232 2.39 13.74 5.60
CA ASP A 232 1.28 13.51 6.53
C ASP A 232 0.10 14.39 6.11
N LEU A 233 -0.94 13.80 5.51
CA LEU A 233 -2.07 14.57 4.98
C LEU A 233 -2.86 15.28 6.09
N SER A 234 -2.85 14.74 7.31
CA SER A 234 -3.54 15.37 8.45
C SER A 234 -2.81 16.62 8.97
N LYS A 235 -1.48 16.63 8.89
CA LYS A 235 -0.64 17.74 9.30
C LYS A 235 -0.29 18.70 8.16
N LYS A 236 -0.45 18.23 6.91
CA LYS A 236 -0.07 18.96 5.68
C LYS A 236 1.43 19.26 5.64
N GLU A 237 2.24 18.31 6.05
CA GLU A 237 3.69 18.45 6.16
C GLU A 237 4.41 17.36 5.36
N TRP A 238 5.45 17.76 4.64
CA TRP A 238 6.36 16.86 3.94
C TRP A 238 7.61 16.59 4.78
N ASN A 239 8.00 15.31 4.82
CA ASN A 239 9.27 14.87 5.39
C ASN A 239 10.09 14.16 4.31
N GLN A 240 11.30 14.65 4.03
CA GLN A 240 12.27 13.94 3.20
C GLN A 240 12.86 12.79 4.02
N LEU A 241 12.66 11.57 3.59
CA LEU A 241 13.15 10.38 4.29
C LEU A 241 14.58 10.06 3.91
N CYS A 242 14.91 10.10 2.62
CA CYS A 242 16.29 9.89 2.14
C CYS A 242 16.50 10.39 0.72
N VAL A 243 17.78 10.51 0.36
CA VAL A 243 18.26 10.76 -1.01
C VAL A 243 19.43 9.82 -1.27
N PHE A 244 19.37 9.09 -2.39
CA PHE A 244 20.50 8.28 -2.88
C PHE A 244 20.98 8.82 -4.23
N ASP A 245 22.30 8.77 -4.44
CA ASP A 245 22.94 8.83 -5.76
C ASP A 245 22.93 7.41 -6.34
N LEU A 246 22.39 7.23 -7.53
CA LEU A 246 22.22 5.92 -8.15
C LEU A 246 23.47 5.42 -8.90
N GLY A 247 24.56 6.17 -8.89
CA GLY A 247 25.82 5.81 -9.53
C GLY A 247 25.81 5.85 -11.05
N ALA A 248 24.70 6.28 -11.66
CA ALA A 248 24.53 6.39 -13.10
C ALA A 248 23.64 7.58 -13.47
N SER A 249 23.85 8.15 -14.65
CA SER A 249 23.08 9.30 -15.14
C SER A 249 21.91 8.89 -16.04
N ASN A 250 20.93 9.79 -16.19
CA ASN A 250 19.80 9.68 -17.11
C ASN A 250 18.89 8.45 -16.89
N LEU A 251 18.83 7.95 -15.65
CA LEU A 251 17.93 6.86 -15.29
C LEU A 251 16.49 7.37 -15.20
N LYS A 252 15.53 6.48 -15.45
CA LYS A 252 14.10 6.72 -15.39
C LYS A 252 13.39 5.50 -14.81
N PHE A 253 12.20 5.68 -14.28
CA PHE A 253 11.30 4.56 -14.00
C PHE A 253 10.64 4.09 -15.28
N LYS A 254 10.40 2.77 -15.40
CA LYS A 254 9.73 2.18 -16.57
C LYS A 254 8.74 1.10 -16.18
N GLY A 255 7.79 0.87 -17.07
CA GLY A 255 6.83 -0.22 -16.95
C GLY A 255 5.84 -0.01 -15.80
N LYS A 256 5.23 -1.10 -15.38
CA LYS A 256 4.27 -1.12 -14.29
C LYS A 256 4.98 -0.99 -12.95
N THR A 257 4.32 -0.35 -11.99
CA THR A 257 4.76 -0.33 -10.59
C THR A 257 3.85 -1.21 -9.74
N ALA A 258 4.39 -1.84 -8.71
CA ALA A 258 3.59 -2.61 -7.79
C ALA A 258 3.39 -1.87 -6.46
N VAL A 259 2.18 -1.99 -5.91
CA VAL A 259 1.86 -1.73 -4.50
C VAL A 259 1.69 -3.07 -3.83
N PHE A 260 2.26 -3.28 -2.65
CA PHE A 260 2.06 -4.55 -1.95
C PHE A 260 1.89 -4.39 -0.44
N LEU A 261 1.23 -5.39 0.12
CA LEU A 261 1.03 -5.59 1.55
C LEU A 261 1.61 -6.94 1.93
N GLU A 262 2.54 -6.94 2.86
CA GLU A 262 3.28 -8.15 3.24
C GLU A 262 3.36 -8.33 4.74
N ASN A 263 3.33 -9.59 5.16
CA ASN A 263 3.84 -10.02 6.45
C ASN A 263 5.21 -10.67 6.28
N PHE A 264 6.25 -10.05 6.78
CA PHE A 264 7.61 -10.55 6.68
C PHE A 264 8.04 -11.44 7.85
N ASN A 265 7.09 -11.87 8.71
CA ASN A 265 7.39 -12.79 9.82
C ASN A 265 6.27 -13.83 10.00
N GLU A 266 6.57 -15.08 9.73
CA GLU A 266 5.62 -16.21 9.81
C GLU A 266 4.92 -16.33 11.18
N LYS A 267 5.55 -15.89 12.28
CA LYS A 267 4.99 -15.97 13.62
C LYS A 267 3.79 -15.04 13.86
N SER A 268 3.56 -14.06 13.00
CA SER A 268 2.41 -13.14 13.07
C SER A 268 1.38 -13.38 11.97
N SER A 269 1.32 -14.60 11.44
CA SER A 269 0.54 -14.94 10.27
C SER A 269 -0.97 -14.85 10.44
N GLY A 270 -1.50 -15.05 11.64
CA GLY A 270 -2.94 -15.01 11.90
C GLY A 270 -3.55 -13.61 12.03
N GLU A 271 -2.78 -12.55 11.92
CA GLU A 271 -3.26 -11.19 12.15
C GLU A 271 -3.72 -10.52 10.87
N ILE A 272 -4.78 -9.71 10.98
CA ILE A 272 -5.31 -8.92 9.87
C ILE A 272 -4.34 -7.78 9.55
N ARG A 273 -4.06 -7.59 8.26
CA ARG A 273 -3.34 -6.46 7.68
C ARG A 273 -4.16 -5.85 6.58
N THR A 274 -4.16 -4.52 6.53
CA THR A 274 -4.94 -3.79 5.51
C THR A 274 -4.10 -2.71 4.88
N LEU A 275 -4.37 -2.42 3.61
CA LEU A 275 -3.82 -1.30 2.89
C LEU A 275 -4.89 -0.73 1.96
N GLU A 276 -5.13 0.55 2.06
CA GLU A 276 -5.92 1.34 1.12
C GLU A 276 -5.00 2.30 0.37
N PHE A 277 -5.26 2.55 -0.92
CA PHE A 277 -4.46 3.47 -1.70
C PHE A 277 -5.26 4.11 -2.83
N LYS A 278 -4.93 5.36 -3.13
CA LYS A 278 -5.61 6.20 -4.14
C LYS A 278 -4.73 7.34 -4.63
N ASN A 279 -5.27 8.21 -5.47
CA ASN A 279 -4.59 9.39 -6.00
C ASN A 279 -3.21 9.06 -6.59
N ILE A 280 -3.16 7.97 -7.36
CA ILE A 280 -1.93 7.46 -7.94
C ILE A 280 -1.58 8.27 -9.18
N ARG A 281 -0.39 8.85 -9.22
CA ARG A 281 0.03 9.73 -10.30
C ARG A 281 1.49 9.52 -10.66
N ILE A 282 1.78 9.66 -11.96
CA ILE A 282 3.14 9.70 -12.50
C ILE A 282 3.37 11.05 -13.20
N TYR A 283 4.59 11.56 -13.14
CA TYR A 283 4.94 12.80 -13.84
C TYR A 283 5.55 12.49 -15.21
N SER A 284 4.86 12.89 -16.26
CA SER A 284 5.34 12.83 -17.63
C SER A 284 6.20 14.06 -17.95
N ARG A 285 7.47 13.83 -18.24
CA ARG A 285 8.37 14.90 -18.70
C ARG A 285 7.99 15.41 -20.08
N GLN A 286 7.49 14.54 -20.95
CA GLN A 286 7.09 14.92 -22.30
C GLN A 286 5.88 15.84 -22.27
N LYS A 287 4.87 15.48 -21.47
CA LYS A 287 3.63 16.26 -21.34
C LYS A 287 3.75 17.41 -20.31
N GLN A 288 4.85 17.46 -19.56
CA GLN A 288 5.09 18.42 -18.47
C GLN A 288 3.92 18.51 -17.46
N ARG A 289 3.31 17.35 -17.14
CA ARG A 289 2.18 17.28 -16.23
C ARG A 289 2.11 15.94 -15.51
N TRP A 290 1.38 15.92 -14.42
CA TRP A 290 0.97 14.71 -13.76
C TRP A 290 -0.10 13.98 -14.58
N ILE A 291 -0.01 12.64 -14.58
CA ILE A 291 -0.96 11.73 -15.22
C ILE A 291 -1.51 10.80 -14.14
N ASN A 292 -2.83 10.71 -14.05
CA ASN A 292 -3.48 9.81 -13.13
C ASN A 292 -3.41 8.35 -13.61
N VAL A 293 -3.27 7.43 -12.66
CA VAL A 293 -3.28 5.99 -12.86
C VAL A 293 -4.54 5.43 -12.22
N TYR A 294 -5.44 4.90 -13.03
CA TYR A 294 -6.78 4.47 -12.60
C TYR A 294 -6.93 2.95 -12.50
N SER A 295 -5.97 2.20 -13.00
CA SER A 295 -6.07 0.75 -13.18
C SER A 295 -5.00 0.00 -12.40
N GLY A 296 -5.38 -1.12 -11.80
CA GLY A 296 -4.48 -2.04 -11.11
C GLY A 296 -4.86 -3.49 -11.34
N LEU A 297 -3.87 -4.35 -11.57
CA LEU A 297 -4.01 -5.79 -11.68
C LEU A 297 -3.57 -6.45 -10.37
N PHE A 298 -4.53 -7.00 -9.64
CA PHE A 298 -4.28 -7.61 -8.34
C PHE A 298 -3.84 -9.06 -8.48
N TYR A 299 -2.88 -9.46 -7.65
CA TYR A 299 -2.39 -10.83 -7.56
C TYR A 299 -1.86 -11.13 -6.15
N ASN A 300 -1.74 -12.40 -5.84
CA ASN A 300 -1.12 -12.89 -4.62
C ASN A 300 0.17 -13.67 -4.93
N ASP A 301 0.86 -14.09 -3.88
CA ASP A 301 1.94 -15.06 -4.00
C ASP A 301 1.40 -16.36 -4.62
N ASP A 302 2.02 -16.81 -5.70
CA ASP A 302 1.64 -18.00 -6.48
C ASP A 302 1.80 -19.34 -5.76
N SER A 303 2.14 -19.34 -4.46
CA SER A 303 2.25 -20.59 -3.72
C SER A 303 0.89 -21.29 -3.63
N GLU A 304 0.86 -22.58 -3.95
CA GLU A 304 -0.35 -23.42 -3.87
C GLU A 304 -1.00 -23.41 -2.47
N VAL A 305 -0.21 -23.16 -1.42
CA VAL A 305 -0.69 -23.06 -0.05
C VAL A 305 -1.53 -21.81 0.14
N ILE A 306 -1.12 -20.67 -0.39
CA ILE A 306 -1.85 -19.41 -0.30
C ILE A 306 -3.10 -19.45 -1.16
N LYS A 307 -3.01 -19.99 -2.37
CA LYS A 307 -4.17 -20.19 -3.25
C LYS A 307 -5.28 -21.02 -2.56
N LYS A 308 -4.91 -22.08 -1.83
CA LYS A 308 -5.87 -22.92 -1.12
C LYS A 308 -6.39 -22.31 0.18
N SER A 309 -5.59 -21.45 0.84
CA SER A 309 -6.01 -20.85 2.11
C SER A 309 -7.08 -19.77 1.94
N GLY A 310 -7.08 -19.06 0.80
CA GLY A 310 -8.02 -17.95 0.57
C GLY A 310 -7.94 -16.87 1.66
N SER A 311 -6.75 -16.62 2.21
CA SER A 311 -6.57 -15.75 3.37
C SER A 311 -6.31 -14.27 2.99
N TYR A 312 -6.76 -13.85 1.84
CA TYR A 312 -6.61 -12.49 1.34
C TYR A 312 -7.85 -12.05 0.55
N GLN A 313 -8.05 -10.75 0.47
CA GLN A 313 -9.04 -10.13 -0.40
C GLN A 313 -8.51 -8.80 -0.93
N TYR A 314 -9.11 -8.32 -1.99
CA TYR A 314 -8.85 -7.01 -2.57
C TYR A 314 -10.07 -6.49 -3.30
N GLY A 315 -10.11 -5.20 -3.55
CA GLY A 315 -11.20 -4.57 -4.27
C GLY A 315 -10.91 -3.13 -4.61
N ALA A 316 -11.90 -2.51 -5.23
CA ALA A 316 -11.92 -1.10 -5.48
C ALA A 316 -13.32 -0.54 -5.14
N ASP A 317 -13.35 0.59 -4.49
CA ASP A 317 -14.52 1.45 -4.39
C ASP A 317 -14.30 2.65 -5.32
N ASP A 318 -15.21 3.59 -5.35
CA ASP A 318 -15.21 4.68 -6.31
C ASP A 318 -13.84 5.29 -6.62
N ASP A 319 -13.08 5.68 -5.60
CA ASP A 319 -11.79 6.34 -5.76
C ASP A 319 -10.60 5.59 -5.13
N THR A 320 -10.85 4.46 -4.46
CA THR A 320 -9.88 3.84 -3.57
C THR A 320 -9.73 2.35 -3.86
N PHE A 321 -8.52 1.90 -4.13
CA PHE A 321 -8.15 0.49 -4.07
C PHE A 321 -7.92 0.05 -2.62
N TRP A 322 -8.21 -1.20 -2.32
CA TRP A 322 -7.93 -1.78 -1.03
C TRP A 322 -7.48 -3.23 -1.12
N MET A 323 -6.68 -3.64 -0.16
CA MET A 323 -6.24 -5.02 0.00
C MET A 323 -6.16 -5.40 1.48
N ILE A 324 -6.38 -6.67 1.77
CA ILE A 324 -6.36 -7.24 3.10
C ILE A 324 -5.74 -8.62 3.09
N THR A 325 -4.93 -8.91 4.09
CA THR A 325 -4.46 -10.25 4.40
C THR A 325 -4.89 -10.62 5.81
N THR A 326 -5.29 -11.87 6.01
CA THR A 326 -5.87 -12.30 7.30
C THR A 326 -5.14 -13.48 7.92
N GLY A 327 -4.34 -14.21 7.16
CA GLY A 327 -3.78 -15.48 7.59
C GLY A 327 -4.82 -16.52 7.97
N VAL A 328 -6.12 -16.25 7.81
CA VAL A 328 -7.22 -17.15 8.17
C VAL A 328 -7.76 -17.80 6.90
N PRO A 329 -7.81 -19.14 6.82
CA PRO A 329 -8.40 -19.84 5.69
C PRO A 329 -9.88 -19.52 5.52
N GLY A 330 -10.35 -19.41 4.29
CA GLY A 330 -11.78 -19.31 3.97
C GLY A 330 -12.33 -17.90 3.77
N CYS A 331 -11.50 -16.88 3.71
CA CYS A 331 -11.91 -15.62 3.05
C CYS A 331 -12.27 -15.96 1.62
N ALA A 332 -13.38 -15.46 1.13
CA ALA A 332 -13.75 -15.64 -0.27
C ALA A 332 -12.63 -15.08 -1.14
N ALA A 333 -11.82 -15.96 -1.70
CA ALA A 333 -10.77 -15.56 -2.61
C ALA A 333 -11.40 -14.99 -3.87
N HIS A 334 -11.02 -13.80 -4.24
CA HIS A 334 -11.27 -13.29 -5.57
C HIS A 334 -10.45 -14.10 -6.58
N GLN A 335 -10.89 -14.10 -7.83
CA GLN A 335 -10.10 -14.68 -8.89
C GLN A 335 -8.75 -13.97 -8.97
N GLU A 336 -7.69 -14.75 -9.14
CA GLU A 336 -6.37 -14.19 -9.38
C GLU A 336 -6.36 -13.34 -10.65
N HIS A 337 -5.49 -12.32 -10.68
CA HIS A 337 -5.29 -11.44 -11.81
C HIS A 337 -6.56 -10.67 -12.25
N MET A 338 -7.35 -10.19 -11.30
CA MET A 338 -8.46 -9.30 -11.62
C MET A 338 -7.99 -7.87 -11.85
N PRO A 339 -8.25 -7.28 -13.01
CA PRO A 339 -8.10 -5.85 -13.20
C PRO A 339 -9.22 -5.10 -12.47
N LEU A 340 -8.86 -4.10 -11.68
CA LEU A 340 -9.78 -3.19 -11.03
C LEU A 340 -9.48 -1.76 -11.46
N ASN A 341 -10.51 -0.91 -11.42
CA ASN A 341 -10.39 0.49 -11.76
C ASN A 341 -10.97 1.35 -10.65
N VAL A 342 -10.40 2.52 -10.49
CA VAL A 342 -10.87 3.59 -9.61
C VAL A 342 -11.01 4.87 -10.40
N TYR A 343 -11.79 5.82 -9.87
CA TYR A 343 -12.03 7.09 -10.52
C TYR A 343 -11.89 8.22 -9.51
N TYR A 344 -10.97 9.12 -9.73
CA TYR A 344 -10.77 10.33 -8.93
C TYR A 344 -10.50 11.53 -9.83
N SER A 345 -10.69 12.73 -9.28
CA SER A 345 -10.50 13.98 -10.02
C SER A 345 -9.08 14.08 -10.58
N GLU A 346 -8.96 14.57 -11.79
CA GLU A 346 -7.66 14.94 -12.39
C GLU A 346 -7.09 16.22 -11.77
N ASP A 347 -7.89 16.97 -11.01
CA ASP A 347 -7.50 18.24 -10.44
C ASP A 347 -6.57 18.05 -9.23
N GLY A 348 -5.69 19.00 -9.06
CA GLY A 348 -4.78 19.12 -7.94
C GLY A 348 -3.35 18.69 -8.23
N ASP A 349 -2.42 19.44 -7.65
CA ASP A 349 -0.98 19.13 -7.67
C ASP A 349 -0.68 18.12 -6.56
N PRO A 350 -0.10 16.93 -6.86
CA PRO A 350 0.31 15.98 -5.83
C PRO A 350 1.31 16.55 -4.83
N LEU A 351 2.04 17.59 -5.19
CA LEU A 351 2.97 18.26 -4.28
C LEU A 351 2.27 19.15 -3.25
N ASP A 352 1.02 19.56 -3.54
CA ASP A 352 0.19 20.30 -2.61
C ASP A 352 -0.64 19.35 -1.74
N LEU A 353 -0.29 19.23 -0.45
CA LEU A 353 -1.01 18.40 0.51
C LEU A 353 -2.42 18.93 0.86
N ASN A 354 -2.81 20.08 0.36
CA ASN A 354 -4.16 20.64 0.52
C ASN A 354 -5.11 20.28 -0.63
N SER A 355 -4.60 19.85 -1.77
CA SER A 355 -5.33 19.80 -3.04
C SER A 355 -6.31 18.63 -3.20
N ASN A 356 -6.47 17.73 -2.20
CA ASN A 356 -7.31 16.53 -2.33
C ASN A 356 -8.13 16.23 -1.06
N GLN A 357 -8.75 17.22 -0.46
CA GLN A 357 -9.73 17.04 0.63
C GLN A 357 -11.15 17.13 0.13
#